data_ae4c6362704d9c159fae5a60e9ec68f0
#
_entry.id   ae4c6362704d9c159fae5a60e9ec68f0
#
_cell.length_a   1.000
_cell.length_b   1.000
_cell.length_c   1.000
_cell.angle_alpha   90.00
_cell.angle_beta   90.00
_cell.angle_gamma   90.00
#
_symmetry.space_group_name_H-M   'P 1'
#
loop_
_entity.id
_entity.type
_entity.pdbx_description
1 polymer ?
#
loop_
_entity_poly.entity_id
_entity_poly.type
_entity_poly.pdbx_seq_one_letter_code
_entity_poly.pdbx_strand_id
1 'polypeptide(L)'
;MLIIKLMGGLGNQMQQYALCRKLQTLGREAKLDTSWFEDEKLQKSVLAPRSLELRYFRNLSLQTASAEEIRKVRGASTLPAKAFRRLTGKTTVFTESKMYHPEIFSMDGRYLEGYFACNKYYADILPLLREEFVFPKSKDPARALRNKEVIRQMEDASEISVSIHLRRGDYLAKENAALLGGICTPAYYDGAVRFLEQKAEGTGKKLHFYVFSDDPEFARQCRFGTQEEEMTVCDWNKDDESLLDMDLMSHCQWNIAANSTFSFWGGRLNPRAGAVRIRPLRHRNNQIPEAAVMKELWEGWTLVDLDGKVV
;
A
#
# COMPACT_ATOMS: atom_id res chain seq x y z
N MET A 1 -24.79 8.89 -5.04
CA MET A 1 -23.43 8.83 -5.65
C MET A 1 -22.38 9.25 -4.64
N LEU A 2 -21.31 8.49 -4.51
CA LEU A 2 -20.10 8.79 -3.73
C LEU A 2 -18.96 9.13 -4.68
N ILE A 3 -18.09 10.08 -4.31
CA ILE A 3 -16.90 10.41 -5.08
C ILE A 3 -15.68 10.28 -4.17
N ILE A 4 -14.71 9.46 -4.57
CA ILE A 4 -13.47 9.23 -3.83
C ILE A 4 -12.34 9.99 -4.52
N LYS A 5 -11.66 10.88 -3.78
CA LYS A 5 -10.51 11.60 -4.27
C LYS A 5 -9.29 10.68 -4.37
N LEU A 6 -8.72 10.55 -5.55
CA LEU A 6 -7.42 9.91 -5.73
C LEU A 6 -6.30 10.90 -5.46
N MET A 7 -5.29 10.47 -4.69
CA MET A 7 -4.10 11.27 -4.37
C MET A 7 -2.95 10.40 -3.88
N GLY A 8 -1.73 10.94 -3.94
CA GLY A 8 -0.53 10.26 -3.47
C GLY A 8 0.05 9.24 -4.47
N GLY A 9 1.00 8.42 -4.03
CA GLY A 9 1.63 7.40 -4.85
C GLY A 9 0.77 6.16 -5.07
N LEU A 10 1.27 5.23 -5.90
CA LEU A 10 0.54 4.04 -6.36
C LEU A 10 -0.21 3.29 -5.26
N GLY A 11 0.45 2.94 -4.16
CA GLY A 11 -0.21 2.19 -3.08
C GLY A 11 -1.39 2.93 -2.46
N ASN A 12 -1.34 4.27 -2.37
CA ASN A 12 -2.46 5.08 -1.90
C ASN A 12 -3.61 5.10 -2.93
N GLN A 13 -3.27 5.26 -4.21
CA GLN A 13 -4.26 5.21 -5.29
C GLN A 13 -4.98 3.85 -5.34
N MET A 14 -4.25 2.75 -5.14
CA MET A 14 -4.82 1.40 -5.06
C MET A 14 -5.80 1.24 -3.89
N GLN A 15 -5.51 1.81 -2.73
CA GLN A 15 -6.42 1.78 -1.57
C GLN A 15 -7.72 2.55 -1.84
N GLN A 16 -7.61 3.73 -2.40
CA GLN A 16 -8.73 4.57 -2.78
C GLN A 16 -9.59 3.93 -3.87
N TYR A 17 -8.94 3.31 -4.86
CA TYR A 17 -9.61 2.48 -5.87
C TYR A 17 -10.33 1.29 -5.23
N ALA A 18 -9.67 0.56 -4.34
CA ALA A 18 -10.25 -0.59 -3.66
C ALA A 18 -11.50 -0.24 -2.85
N LEU A 19 -11.50 0.92 -2.16
CA LEU A 19 -12.70 1.42 -1.49
C LEU A 19 -13.82 1.73 -2.51
N CYS A 20 -13.48 2.38 -3.64
CA CYS A 20 -14.45 2.65 -4.70
C CYS A 20 -15.08 1.34 -5.22
N ARG A 21 -14.23 0.35 -5.53
CA ARG A 21 -14.71 -0.98 -5.98
C ARG A 21 -15.55 -1.67 -4.92
N LYS A 22 -15.15 -1.62 -3.65
CA LYS A 22 -15.96 -2.17 -2.56
C LYS A 22 -17.34 -1.54 -2.49
N LEU A 23 -17.45 -0.22 -2.61
CA LEU A 23 -18.74 0.47 -2.65
C LEU A 23 -19.58 0.02 -3.86
N GLN A 24 -18.96 -0.15 -5.02
CA GLN A 24 -19.63 -0.63 -6.23
C GLN A 24 -20.14 -2.07 -6.10
N THR A 25 -19.37 -2.97 -5.45
CA THR A 25 -19.84 -4.36 -5.17
C THR A 25 -21.05 -4.41 -4.23
N LEU A 26 -21.24 -3.36 -3.42
CA LEU A 26 -22.41 -3.17 -2.56
C LEU A 26 -23.59 -2.49 -3.30
N GLY A 27 -23.52 -2.35 -4.63
CA GLY A 27 -24.53 -1.70 -5.44
C GLY A 27 -24.60 -0.19 -5.29
N ARG A 28 -23.53 0.44 -4.73
CA ARG A 28 -23.48 1.91 -4.57
C ARG A 28 -22.90 2.55 -5.81
N GLU A 29 -23.47 3.67 -6.22
CA GLU A 29 -22.88 4.51 -7.26
C GLU A 29 -21.66 5.23 -6.67
N ALA A 30 -20.44 4.79 -7.05
CA ALA A 30 -19.17 5.35 -6.59
C ALA A 30 -18.23 5.61 -7.78
N LYS A 31 -17.61 6.79 -7.80
CA LYS A 31 -16.69 7.25 -8.85
C LYS A 31 -15.41 7.81 -8.23
N LEU A 32 -14.38 7.94 -9.06
CA LEU A 32 -13.06 8.46 -8.68
C LEU A 32 -12.87 9.89 -9.19
N ASP A 33 -12.33 10.76 -8.35
CA ASP A 33 -11.85 12.08 -8.76
C ASP A 33 -10.34 12.04 -8.95
N THR A 34 -9.88 12.22 -10.20
CA THR A 34 -8.47 12.20 -10.60
C THR A 34 -7.85 13.59 -10.71
N SER A 35 -8.61 14.66 -10.48
CA SER A 35 -8.19 16.04 -10.69
C SER A 35 -6.97 16.46 -9.86
N TRP A 36 -6.68 15.75 -8.78
CA TRP A 36 -5.49 16.00 -7.95
C TRP A 36 -4.18 15.88 -8.74
N PHE A 37 -4.12 15.00 -9.75
CA PHE A 37 -2.92 14.76 -10.56
C PHE A 37 -2.76 15.81 -11.67
N GLU A 38 -3.83 16.54 -12.01
CA GLU A 38 -3.86 17.56 -13.06
C GLU A 38 -3.58 18.97 -12.51
N ASP A 39 -3.62 19.14 -11.19
CA ASP A 39 -3.34 20.43 -10.54
C ASP A 39 -1.83 20.67 -10.44
N GLU A 40 -1.27 21.32 -11.46
CA GLU A 40 0.16 21.64 -11.54
C GLU A 40 0.69 22.42 -10.33
N LYS A 41 -0.12 23.32 -9.75
CA LYS A 41 0.31 24.13 -8.59
C LYS A 41 0.44 23.25 -7.37
N LEU A 42 -0.50 22.34 -7.18
CA LEU A 42 -0.48 21.36 -6.10
C LEU A 42 0.69 20.39 -6.30
N GLN A 43 0.90 19.86 -7.52
CA GLN A 43 2.00 18.95 -7.81
C GLN A 43 3.39 19.59 -7.55
N LYS A 44 3.53 20.89 -7.80
CA LYS A 44 4.77 21.63 -7.47
C LYS A 44 4.97 21.88 -5.97
N SER A 45 3.92 21.78 -5.16
CA SER A 45 3.96 22.02 -3.71
C SER A 45 4.18 20.74 -2.89
N VAL A 46 4.00 19.55 -3.48
CA VAL A 46 4.24 18.29 -2.77
C VAL A 46 5.71 17.85 -2.90
N LEU A 47 6.24 17.20 -1.87
CA LEU A 47 7.63 16.73 -1.83
C LEU A 47 8.02 15.83 -3.01
N ALA A 48 7.10 15.01 -3.48
CA ALA A 48 7.28 14.13 -4.62
C ALA A 48 6.04 14.24 -5.53
N PRO A 49 6.14 14.94 -6.67
CA PRO A 49 5.09 14.97 -7.67
C PRO A 49 4.68 13.56 -8.09
N ARG A 50 3.39 13.35 -8.29
CA ARG A 50 2.82 12.02 -8.61
C ARG A 50 1.95 12.11 -9.85
N SER A 51 1.93 11.04 -10.61
CA SER A 51 1.00 10.85 -11.73
C SER A 51 -0.09 9.84 -11.37
N LEU A 52 -1.10 9.73 -12.21
CA LEU A 52 -2.13 8.69 -12.08
C LEU A 52 -1.54 7.34 -12.51
N GLU A 53 -0.97 6.61 -11.54
CA GLU A 53 -0.25 5.35 -11.79
C GLU A 53 -1.21 4.16 -11.97
N LEU A 54 -2.48 4.25 -11.50
CA LEU A 54 -3.50 3.22 -11.75
C LEU A 54 -3.70 2.90 -13.23
N ARG A 55 -3.39 3.84 -14.13
CA ARG A 55 -3.45 3.63 -15.58
C ARG A 55 -2.49 2.56 -16.12
N TYR A 56 -1.50 2.16 -15.33
CA TYR A 56 -0.57 1.09 -15.70
C TYR A 56 -1.21 -0.30 -15.65
N PHE A 57 -2.25 -0.48 -14.83
CA PHE A 57 -3.01 -1.73 -14.77
C PHE A 57 -4.04 -1.80 -15.90
N ARG A 58 -4.02 -2.85 -16.68
CA ARG A 58 -4.83 -2.96 -17.90
C ARG A 58 -6.30 -3.32 -17.65
N ASN A 59 -6.59 -3.99 -16.52
CA ASN A 59 -7.92 -4.54 -16.24
C ASN A 59 -8.77 -3.64 -15.34
N LEU A 60 -8.27 -2.44 -14.97
CA LEU A 60 -9.03 -1.54 -14.11
C LEU A 60 -10.18 -0.86 -14.85
N SER A 61 -11.36 -0.89 -14.25
CA SER A 61 -12.49 -0.05 -14.65
C SER A 61 -12.45 1.26 -13.87
N LEU A 62 -11.72 2.26 -14.37
CA LEU A 62 -11.64 3.58 -13.75
C LEU A 62 -12.89 4.39 -14.08
N GLN A 63 -13.93 4.25 -13.29
CA GLN A 63 -15.11 5.12 -13.39
C GLN A 63 -14.79 6.47 -12.76
N THR A 64 -14.44 7.45 -13.59
CA THR A 64 -14.10 8.81 -13.15
C THR A 64 -15.33 9.70 -13.11
N ALA A 65 -15.37 10.60 -12.11
CA ALA A 65 -16.38 11.62 -12.00
C ALA A 65 -16.06 12.82 -12.88
N SER A 66 -17.06 13.36 -13.57
CA SER A 66 -16.92 14.61 -14.31
C SER A 66 -16.73 15.81 -13.37
N ALA A 67 -16.19 16.91 -13.87
CA ALA A 67 -16.05 18.14 -13.10
C ALA A 67 -17.41 18.67 -12.58
N GLU A 68 -18.49 18.41 -13.31
CA GLU A 68 -19.85 18.78 -12.89
C GLU A 68 -20.31 17.90 -11.72
N GLU A 69 -20.14 16.58 -11.80
CA GLU A 69 -20.45 15.65 -10.71
C GLU A 69 -19.67 15.96 -9.45
N ILE A 70 -18.36 16.26 -9.58
CA ILE A 70 -17.52 16.69 -8.46
C ILE A 70 -18.10 17.97 -7.82
N ARG A 71 -18.43 18.98 -8.61
CA ARG A 71 -19.03 20.23 -8.09
C ARG A 71 -20.36 19.98 -7.41
N LYS A 72 -21.19 19.12 -7.97
CA LYS A 72 -22.50 18.77 -7.40
C LYS A 72 -22.37 18.07 -6.03
N VAL A 73 -21.48 17.07 -5.93
CA VAL A 73 -21.31 16.29 -4.70
C VAL A 73 -20.47 17.04 -3.67
N ARG A 74 -19.33 17.60 -4.06
CA ARG A 74 -18.42 18.33 -3.14
C ARG A 74 -19.00 19.68 -2.69
N GLY A 75 -19.91 20.23 -3.48
CA GLY A 75 -20.44 21.60 -3.32
C GLY A 75 -19.45 22.68 -3.79
N ALA A 76 -19.95 23.89 -3.94
CA ALA A 76 -19.14 25.02 -4.42
C ALA A 76 -17.99 25.32 -3.44
N SER A 77 -16.79 25.59 -3.98
CA SER A 77 -15.60 25.96 -3.21
C SER A 77 -15.53 27.47 -2.86
N THR A 78 -16.58 28.24 -3.18
CA THR A 78 -16.65 29.68 -2.94
C THR A 78 -16.70 30.02 -1.45
N LEU A 79 -16.17 31.19 -1.05
CA LEU A 79 -16.18 31.67 0.32
C LEU A 79 -17.59 31.68 0.96
N PRO A 80 -18.66 32.16 0.27
CA PRO A 80 -20.00 32.10 0.82
C PRO A 80 -20.50 30.67 1.07
N ALA A 81 -20.21 29.73 0.15
CA ALA A 81 -20.61 28.33 0.32
C ALA A 81 -19.86 27.63 1.47
N LYS A 82 -18.58 27.98 1.68
CA LYS A 82 -17.80 27.51 2.83
C LYS A 82 -18.36 28.06 4.15
N ALA A 83 -18.69 29.36 4.18
CA ALA A 83 -19.31 29.99 5.34
C ALA A 83 -20.68 29.39 5.68
N PHE A 84 -21.53 29.16 4.69
CA PHE A 84 -22.84 28.53 4.87
C PHE A 84 -22.71 27.12 5.43
N ARG A 85 -21.80 26.29 4.90
CA ARG A 85 -21.56 24.94 5.43
C ARG A 85 -21.04 24.96 6.87
N ARG A 86 -20.17 25.92 7.20
CA ARG A 86 -19.64 26.11 8.56
C ARG A 86 -20.75 26.49 9.55
N LEU A 87 -21.68 27.33 9.13
CA LEU A 87 -22.81 27.76 9.95
C LEU A 87 -23.89 26.68 10.13
N THR A 88 -24.13 25.88 9.07
CA THR A 88 -25.22 24.88 9.09
C THR A 88 -24.74 23.48 9.51
N GLY A 89 -23.43 23.25 9.64
CA GLY A 89 -22.85 21.93 9.89
C GLY A 89 -23.04 20.93 8.73
N LYS A 90 -23.69 21.37 7.62
CA LYS A 90 -23.96 20.50 6.46
C LYS A 90 -22.73 20.43 5.56
N THR A 91 -21.82 19.52 5.83
CA THR A 91 -20.71 19.22 4.92
C THR A 91 -21.04 18.04 4.01
N THR A 92 -20.74 18.17 2.74
CA THR A 92 -20.78 17.06 1.78
C THR A 92 -19.43 16.36 1.64
N VAL A 93 -18.37 16.96 2.20
CA VAL A 93 -17.03 16.38 2.23
C VAL A 93 -16.86 15.60 3.53
N PHE A 94 -16.49 14.36 3.39
CA PHE A 94 -16.07 13.49 4.49
C PHE A 94 -14.55 13.35 4.43
N THR A 95 -13.86 13.67 5.51
CA THR A 95 -12.40 13.52 5.61
C THR A 95 -12.09 12.42 6.61
N GLU A 96 -11.25 11.46 6.18
CA GLU A 96 -10.78 10.37 7.04
C GLU A 96 -10.04 10.94 8.26
N SER A 97 -10.54 10.62 9.45
CA SER A 97 -10.00 11.10 10.74
C SER A 97 -9.55 9.96 11.66
N LYS A 98 -10.00 8.74 11.39
CA LYS A 98 -9.66 7.52 12.12
C LYS A 98 -9.11 6.48 11.15
N MET A 99 -8.53 5.41 11.66
CA MET A 99 -8.02 4.31 10.84
C MET A 99 -9.11 3.52 10.12
N TYR A 100 -10.35 3.52 10.63
CA TYR A 100 -11.49 2.85 10.03
C TYR A 100 -12.79 3.60 10.30
N HIS A 101 -13.62 3.74 9.28
CA HIS A 101 -14.89 4.43 9.27
C HIS A 101 -15.97 3.54 8.65
N PRO A 102 -16.61 2.63 9.42
CA PRO A 102 -17.64 1.73 8.88
C PRO A 102 -18.85 2.48 8.33
N GLU A 103 -19.12 3.70 8.82
CA GLU A 103 -20.21 4.55 8.35
C GLU A 103 -20.12 4.91 6.87
N ILE A 104 -18.93 4.83 6.25
CA ILE A 104 -18.73 5.09 4.80
C ILE A 104 -19.65 4.21 3.96
N PHE A 105 -19.86 2.96 4.36
CA PHE A 105 -20.69 2.01 3.62
C PHE A 105 -22.20 2.35 3.60
N SER A 106 -22.65 3.18 4.52
CA SER A 106 -24.05 3.67 4.58
C SER A 106 -24.21 5.10 4.08
N MET A 107 -23.12 5.81 3.79
CA MET A 107 -23.18 7.20 3.30
C MET A 107 -23.74 7.27 1.88
N ASP A 108 -24.38 8.40 1.58
CA ASP A 108 -24.73 8.79 0.21
C ASP A 108 -24.53 10.29 0.00
N GLY A 109 -24.31 10.69 -1.26
CA GLY A 109 -24.11 12.08 -1.63
C GLY A 109 -22.87 12.70 -0.97
N ARG A 110 -21.76 11.96 -0.82
CA ARG A 110 -20.53 12.43 -0.16
C ARG A 110 -19.32 12.41 -1.07
N TYR A 111 -18.46 13.38 -0.85
CA TYR A 111 -17.10 13.44 -1.39
C TYR A 111 -16.12 12.96 -0.32
N LEU A 112 -15.39 11.88 -0.58
CA LEU A 112 -14.54 11.20 0.39
C LEU A 112 -13.07 11.60 0.17
N GLU A 113 -12.45 12.21 1.19
CA GLU A 113 -11.03 12.56 1.21
C GLU A 113 -10.30 11.74 2.28
N GLY A 114 -9.36 10.90 1.88
CA GLY A 114 -8.57 10.04 2.76
C GLY A 114 -7.71 9.05 1.99
N TYR A 115 -6.93 8.29 2.73
CA TYR A 115 -6.10 7.20 2.16
C TYR A 115 -6.77 5.84 2.29
N PHE A 116 -7.67 5.67 3.26
CA PHE A 116 -8.45 4.44 3.50
C PHE A 116 -7.56 3.19 3.55
N ALA A 117 -6.45 3.30 4.32
CA ALA A 117 -5.38 2.31 4.34
C ALA A 117 -5.75 1.00 5.04
N CYS A 118 -6.79 1.01 5.88
CA CYS A 118 -7.18 -0.13 6.68
C CYS A 118 -7.64 -1.30 5.82
N ASN A 119 -7.12 -2.50 6.13
CA ASN A 119 -7.46 -3.71 5.39
C ASN A 119 -8.97 -4.03 5.44
N LYS A 120 -9.63 -3.66 6.52
CA LYS A 120 -11.05 -3.93 6.79
C LYS A 120 -12.01 -3.25 5.79
N TYR A 121 -11.56 -2.24 5.05
CA TYR A 121 -12.39 -1.58 4.03
C TYR A 121 -12.71 -2.47 2.83
N TYR A 122 -11.79 -3.39 2.45
CA TYR A 122 -11.89 -4.12 1.19
C TYR A 122 -11.27 -5.54 1.23
N ALA A 123 -11.00 -6.08 2.42
CA ALA A 123 -10.39 -7.41 2.55
C ALA A 123 -11.22 -8.51 1.89
N ASP A 124 -12.53 -8.43 1.96
CA ASP A 124 -13.46 -9.41 1.41
C ASP A 124 -13.54 -9.39 -0.13
N ILE A 125 -13.09 -8.31 -0.78
CA ILE A 125 -13.00 -8.21 -2.23
C ILE A 125 -11.57 -8.36 -2.78
N LEU A 126 -10.61 -8.77 -1.95
CA LEU A 126 -9.23 -9.00 -2.43
C LEU A 126 -9.12 -9.97 -3.60
N PRO A 127 -9.91 -11.07 -3.71
CA PRO A 127 -9.90 -11.90 -4.91
C PRO A 127 -10.22 -11.10 -6.18
N LEU A 128 -11.26 -10.27 -6.18
CA LEU A 128 -11.61 -9.39 -7.28
C LEU A 128 -10.49 -8.40 -7.61
N LEU A 129 -9.91 -7.77 -6.57
CA LEU A 129 -8.83 -6.80 -6.76
C LEU A 129 -7.56 -7.43 -7.36
N ARG A 130 -7.28 -8.71 -7.08
CA ARG A 130 -6.17 -9.44 -7.71
C ARG A 130 -6.40 -9.69 -9.20
N GLU A 131 -7.63 -9.90 -9.62
CA GLU A 131 -7.99 -10.03 -11.04
C GLU A 131 -7.91 -8.67 -11.77
N GLU A 132 -8.15 -7.58 -11.07
CA GLU A 132 -8.13 -6.23 -11.62
C GLU A 132 -6.71 -5.63 -11.66
N PHE A 133 -5.91 -5.81 -10.62
CA PHE A 133 -4.52 -5.30 -10.54
C PHE A 133 -3.54 -6.20 -11.29
N VAL A 134 -3.70 -6.30 -12.61
CA VAL A 134 -2.77 -7.04 -13.47
C VAL A 134 -1.61 -6.14 -13.89
N PHE A 135 -0.41 -6.47 -13.43
CA PHE A 135 0.79 -5.70 -13.71
C PHE A 135 1.19 -5.77 -15.20
N PRO A 136 1.71 -4.70 -15.77
CA PRO A 136 2.26 -4.71 -17.12
C PRO A 136 3.55 -5.54 -17.15
N LYS A 137 3.93 -6.01 -18.32
CA LYS A 137 5.29 -6.53 -18.53
C LYS A 137 6.26 -5.35 -18.68
N SER A 138 7.51 -5.55 -18.26
CA SER A 138 8.56 -4.55 -18.52
C SER A 138 8.69 -4.28 -20.04
N LYS A 139 8.91 -3.02 -20.36
CA LYS A 139 9.20 -2.57 -21.74
C LYS A 139 10.61 -2.99 -22.19
N ASP A 140 11.52 -3.20 -21.25
CA ASP A 140 12.87 -3.70 -21.48
C ASP A 140 12.84 -5.24 -21.50
N PRO A 141 13.20 -5.90 -22.64
CA PRO A 141 13.18 -7.35 -22.76
C PRO A 141 14.10 -8.07 -21.76
N ALA A 142 15.27 -7.50 -21.44
CA ALA A 142 16.22 -8.10 -20.50
C ALA A 142 15.64 -8.05 -19.08
N ARG A 143 15.03 -6.94 -18.68
CA ARG A 143 14.33 -6.78 -17.40
C ARG A 143 13.11 -7.70 -17.32
N ALA A 144 12.32 -7.80 -18.40
CA ALA A 144 11.18 -8.72 -18.46
C ALA A 144 11.61 -10.19 -18.27
N LEU A 145 12.73 -10.58 -18.88
CA LEU A 145 13.30 -11.92 -18.70
C LEU A 145 13.77 -12.15 -17.27
N ARG A 146 14.46 -11.17 -16.68
CA ARG A 146 14.94 -11.24 -15.29
C ARG A 146 13.77 -11.35 -14.30
N ASN A 147 12.72 -10.54 -14.46
CA ASN A 147 11.53 -10.64 -13.63
C ASN A 147 10.89 -12.04 -13.72
N LYS A 148 10.75 -12.58 -14.94
CA LYS A 148 10.22 -13.93 -15.15
C LYS A 148 11.05 -15.01 -14.44
N GLU A 149 12.38 -14.93 -14.53
CA GLU A 149 13.28 -15.89 -13.89
C GLU A 149 13.19 -15.80 -12.37
N VAL A 150 13.19 -14.59 -11.82
CA VAL A 150 13.06 -14.38 -10.35
C VAL A 150 11.69 -14.83 -9.83
N ILE A 151 10.62 -14.59 -10.57
CA ILE A 151 9.28 -15.12 -10.22
C ILE A 151 9.32 -16.65 -10.13
N ARG A 152 9.95 -17.31 -11.12
CA ARG A 152 10.11 -18.77 -11.10
C ARG A 152 10.85 -19.27 -9.86
N GLN A 153 11.91 -18.55 -9.44
CA GLN A 153 12.64 -18.87 -8.20
C GLN A 153 11.79 -18.62 -6.95
N MET A 154 11.05 -17.49 -6.87
CA MET A 154 10.15 -17.18 -5.76
C MET A 154 9.02 -18.20 -5.60
N GLU A 155 8.60 -18.82 -6.69
CA GLU A 155 7.53 -19.82 -6.72
C GLU A 155 8.06 -21.26 -6.53
N ASP A 156 9.37 -21.47 -6.54
CA ASP A 156 9.96 -22.77 -6.28
C ASP A 156 9.58 -23.26 -4.87
N ALA A 157 9.09 -24.49 -4.80
CA ALA A 157 8.66 -25.07 -3.55
C ALA A 157 9.79 -25.64 -2.68
N SER A 158 11.04 -25.64 -3.16
CA SER A 158 12.21 -26.14 -2.42
C SER A 158 12.63 -25.23 -1.28
N GLU A 159 12.39 -23.91 -1.41
CA GLU A 159 12.65 -22.90 -0.39
C GLU A 159 11.39 -22.12 -0.07
N ILE A 160 11.45 -21.28 0.96
CA ILE A 160 10.40 -20.31 1.29
C ILE A 160 10.90 -18.93 0.87
N SER A 161 10.34 -18.39 -0.20
CA SER A 161 10.65 -17.03 -0.65
C SER A 161 9.98 -15.99 0.25
N VAL A 162 10.76 -15.00 0.71
CA VAL A 162 10.30 -13.92 1.59
C VAL A 162 10.63 -12.57 0.97
N SER A 163 9.63 -11.72 0.73
CA SER A 163 9.91 -10.34 0.36
C SER A 163 10.20 -9.48 1.60
N ILE A 164 11.25 -8.67 1.57
CA ILE A 164 11.55 -7.62 2.55
C ILE A 164 11.51 -6.28 1.83
N HIS A 165 10.69 -5.34 2.31
CA HIS A 165 10.66 -3.98 1.78
C HIS A 165 11.32 -3.00 2.74
N LEU A 166 12.31 -2.24 2.22
CA LEU A 166 13.00 -1.16 2.92
C LEU A 166 12.59 0.18 2.31
N ARG A 167 11.86 1.00 3.05
CA ARG A 167 11.47 2.34 2.60
C ARG A 167 12.35 3.41 3.25
N ARG A 168 13.11 4.14 2.44
CA ARG A 168 14.03 5.17 2.88
C ARG A 168 13.76 6.51 2.20
N GLY A 169 14.00 6.63 0.93
CA GLY A 169 13.83 7.77 0.03
C GLY A 169 13.22 9.02 0.67
N ASP A 170 11.98 9.29 0.36
CA ASP A 170 11.22 10.42 0.91
C ASP A 170 10.98 10.35 2.44
N TYR A 171 11.17 9.18 3.09
CA TYR A 171 11.04 9.05 4.56
C TYR A 171 12.24 9.62 5.32
N LEU A 172 13.37 9.82 4.66
CA LEU A 172 14.55 10.49 5.25
C LEU A 172 14.47 12.02 5.12
N ALA A 173 13.59 12.54 4.26
CA ALA A 173 13.37 13.97 4.15
C ALA A 173 12.84 14.53 5.47
N LYS A 174 13.36 15.71 5.90
CA LYS A 174 13.07 16.31 7.21
C LYS A 174 11.58 16.41 7.54
N GLU A 175 10.77 16.71 6.55
CA GLU A 175 9.32 16.87 6.68
C GLU A 175 8.61 15.55 6.95
N ASN A 176 9.10 14.45 6.37
CA ASN A 176 8.52 13.12 6.52
C ASN A 176 9.16 12.31 7.64
N ALA A 177 10.44 12.56 7.97
CA ALA A 177 11.18 11.78 8.95
C ALA A 177 10.51 11.77 10.34
N ALA A 178 9.97 12.91 10.78
CA ALA A 178 9.25 13.01 12.04
C ALA A 178 7.94 12.18 12.04
N LEU A 179 7.29 12.03 10.88
CA LEU A 179 6.01 11.34 10.76
C LEU A 179 6.15 9.86 10.43
N LEU A 180 7.08 9.49 9.57
CA LEU A 180 7.20 8.17 8.96
C LEU A 180 8.52 7.47 9.25
N GLY A 181 9.56 8.21 9.64
CA GLY A 181 10.89 7.68 9.93
C GLY A 181 10.96 6.90 11.24
N GLY A 182 11.96 6.02 11.38
CA GLY A 182 12.26 5.29 12.61
C GLY A 182 11.20 4.27 13.06
N ILE A 183 10.25 3.91 12.19
CA ILE A 183 9.21 2.92 12.49
C ILE A 183 9.70 1.51 12.20
N CYS A 184 10.29 1.29 11.03
CA CYS A 184 10.91 0.03 10.67
C CYS A 184 12.39 0.07 11.07
N THR A 185 12.67 -0.16 12.35
CA THR A 185 14.01 -0.21 12.92
C THR A 185 14.74 -1.49 12.48
N PRO A 186 16.08 -1.60 12.63
CA PRO A 186 16.76 -2.87 12.50
C PRO A 186 16.14 -3.96 13.38
N ALA A 187 15.78 -3.64 14.63
CA ALA A 187 15.13 -4.59 15.55
C ALA A 187 13.78 -5.09 15.01
N TYR A 188 12.99 -4.22 14.35
CA TYR A 188 11.75 -4.63 13.67
C TYR A 188 12.01 -5.73 12.63
N TYR A 189 13.00 -5.53 11.74
CA TYR A 189 13.31 -6.51 10.70
C TYR A 189 13.89 -7.79 11.28
N ASP A 190 14.83 -7.70 12.25
CA ASP A 190 15.40 -8.85 12.94
C ASP A 190 14.32 -9.67 13.68
N GLY A 191 13.36 -8.98 14.29
CA GLY A 191 12.23 -9.63 14.97
C GLY A 191 11.30 -10.34 13.99
N ALA A 192 11.03 -9.70 12.84
CA ALA A 192 10.22 -10.29 11.79
C ALA A 192 10.89 -11.52 11.17
N VAL A 193 12.20 -11.45 10.91
CA VAL A 193 12.97 -12.59 10.38
C VAL A 193 12.98 -13.75 11.38
N ARG A 194 13.34 -13.51 12.65
CA ARG A 194 13.31 -14.57 13.68
C ARG A 194 11.95 -15.25 13.79
N PHE A 195 10.86 -14.49 13.69
CA PHE A 195 9.51 -15.06 13.68
C PHE A 195 9.29 -16.00 12.47
N LEU A 196 9.77 -15.62 11.28
CA LEU A 196 9.66 -16.45 10.08
C LEU A 196 10.55 -17.70 10.16
N GLU A 197 11.77 -17.58 10.70
CA GLU A 197 12.68 -18.70 10.91
C GLU A 197 12.03 -19.75 11.83
N GLN A 198 11.49 -19.34 12.99
CA GLN A 198 10.76 -20.21 13.89
C GLN A 198 9.56 -20.90 13.21
N LYS A 199 8.86 -20.15 12.35
CA LYS A 199 7.72 -20.69 11.61
C LYS A 199 8.14 -21.69 10.51
N ALA A 200 9.35 -21.54 9.97
CA ALA A 200 9.91 -22.43 8.96
C ALA A 200 10.54 -23.71 9.53
N GLU A 201 10.96 -23.74 10.81
CA GLU A 201 11.64 -24.87 11.44
C GLU A 201 10.93 -26.22 11.21
N GLY A 202 9.60 -26.26 11.29
CA GLY A 202 8.80 -27.48 11.06
C GLY A 202 8.64 -27.88 9.60
N THR A 203 9.12 -27.08 8.64
CA THR A 203 8.94 -27.32 7.20
C THR A 203 10.14 -28.02 6.56
N GLY A 204 11.32 -27.97 7.19
CA GLY A 204 12.59 -28.44 6.63
C GLY A 204 13.11 -27.60 5.45
N LYS A 205 12.50 -26.44 5.17
CA LYS A 205 12.88 -25.55 4.06
C LYS A 205 13.68 -24.36 4.57
N LYS A 206 14.63 -23.89 3.75
CA LYS A 206 15.35 -22.64 4.00
C LYS A 206 14.51 -21.43 3.58
N LEU A 207 14.79 -20.29 4.18
CA LEU A 207 14.26 -18.99 3.74
C LEU A 207 15.21 -18.38 2.73
N HIS A 208 14.66 -17.81 1.66
CA HIS A 208 15.40 -16.94 0.75
C HIS A 208 14.73 -15.55 0.72
N PHE A 209 15.51 -14.52 1.00
CA PHE A 209 15.01 -13.15 1.15
C PHE A 209 15.22 -12.33 -0.12
N TYR A 210 14.14 -11.82 -0.68
CA TYR A 210 14.14 -10.88 -1.80
C TYR A 210 13.92 -9.47 -1.24
N VAL A 211 14.95 -8.63 -1.32
CA VAL A 211 14.96 -7.30 -0.70
C VAL A 211 14.66 -6.24 -1.75
N PHE A 212 13.66 -5.43 -1.48
CA PHE A 212 13.18 -4.35 -2.33
C PHE A 212 13.38 -3.02 -1.60
N SER A 213 13.98 -2.03 -2.27
CA SER A 213 14.25 -0.73 -1.67
C SER A 213 14.34 0.38 -2.71
N ASP A 214 13.94 1.58 -2.32
CA ASP A 214 14.25 2.82 -3.05
C ASP A 214 15.69 3.33 -2.78
N ASP A 215 16.47 2.61 -1.93
CA ASP A 215 17.89 2.80 -1.66
C ASP A 215 18.60 1.43 -1.75
N PRO A 216 18.92 0.94 -2.97
CA PRO A 216 19.53 -0.38 -3.15
C PRO A 216 20.92 -0.51 -2.52
N GLU A 217 21.70 0.57 -2.47
CA GLU A 217 23.03 0.56 -1.86
C GLU A 217 22.95 0.29 -0.35
N PHE A 218 22.00 0.91 0.32
CA PHE A 218 21.70 0.62 1.72
C PHE A 218 21.19 -0.83 1.88
N ALA A 219 20.32 -1.29 0.99
CA ALA A 219 19.77 -2.64 1.05
C ALA A 219 20.88 -3.71 0.99
N ARG A 220 21.93 -3.50 0.16
CA ARG A 220 23.07 -4.42 0.07
C ARG A 220 23.93 -4.50 1.34
N GLN A 221 23.84 -3.50 2.22
CA GLN A 221 24.55 -3.46 3.50
C GLN A 221 23.76 -4.11 4.64
N CYS A 222 22.45 -4.30 4.48
CA CYS A 222 21.59 -4.92 5.48
C CYS A 222 21.79 -6.44 5.48
N ARG A 223 21.68 -7.09 6.65
CA ARG A 223 21.76 -8.56 6.79
C ARG A 223 20.58 -9.17 7.54
N PHE A 224 19.90 -8.44 8.38
CA PHE A 224 18.73 -8.90 9.16
C PHE A 224 18.95 -10.25 9.88
N GLY A 225 20.19 -10.50 10.33
CA GLY A 225 20.56 -11.79 10.95
C GLY A 225 20.72 -12.96 9.96
N THR A 226 20.63 -12.72 8.64
CA THR A 226 20.74 -13.75 7.59
C THR A 226 22.13 -13.80 6.97
N GLN A 227 22.45 -14.88 6.24
CA GLN A 227 23.65 -15.00 5.44
C GLN A 227 23.47 -14.28 4.09
N GLU A 228 24.59 -13.88 3.46
CA GLU A 228 24.54 -13.12 2.20
C GLU A 228 23.94 -13.92 1.05
N GLU A 229 24.25 -15.20 0.94
CA GLU A 229 23.72 -16.13 -0.05
C GLU A 229 22.23 -16.43 0.08
N GLU A 230 21.63 -16.07 1.21
CA GLU A 230 20.20 -16.20 1.46
C GLU A 230 19.42 -14.95 1.03
N MET A 231 20.09 -13.96 0.44
CA MET A 231 19.51 -12.66 0.07
C MET A 231 19.73 -12.32 -1.39
N THR A 232 18.68 -11.83 -2.04
CA THR A 232 18.72 -11.21 -3.36
C THR A 232 18.18 -9.79 -3.29
N VAL A 233 19.00 -8.77 -3.59
CA VAL A 233 18.53 -7.39 -3.71
C VAL A 233 17.95 -7.17 -5.08
N CYS A 234 16.65 -6.86 -5.15
CA CYS A 234 15.92 -6.59 -6.38
C CYS A 234 16.03 -5.08 -6.70
N ASP A 235 16.94 -4.73 -7.62
CA ASP A 235 17.28 -3.33 -7.92
C ASP A 235 17.20 -2.95 -9.41
N TRP A 236 16.61 -3.80 -10.22
CA TRP A 236 16.57 -3.62 -11.68
C TRP A 236 15.30 -2.98 -12.20
N ASN A 237 14.17 -3.02 -11.46
CA ASN A 237 12.96 -2.30 -11.81
C ASN A 237 13.08 -0.85 -11.32
N LYS A 238 13.21 0.09 -12.25
CA LYS A 238 13.49 1.51 -11.95
C LYS A 238 12.46 2.41 -12.59
N ASP A 239 12.40 3.64 -12.10
CA ASP A 239 11.58 4.73 -12.64
C ASP A 239 10.09 4.35 -12.75
N ASP A 240 9.49 4.48 -13.92
CA ASP A 240 8.09 4.17 -14.19
C ASP A 240 7.76 2.66 -14.13
N GLU A 241 8.78 1.79 -14.07
CA GLU A 241 8.63 0.36 -13.91
C GLU A 241 8.87 -0.13 -12.46
N SER A 242 9.12 0.76 -11.50
CA SER A 242 9.27 0.40 -10.10
C SER A 242 8.02 -0.30 -9.51
N LEU A 243 6.83 -0.12 -10.13
CA LEU A 243 5.63 -0.87 -9.76
C LEU A 243 5.79 -2.39 -9.91
N LEU A 244 6.70 -2.86 -10.78
CA LEU A 244 6.97 -4.29 -10.97
C LEU A 244 7.63 -4.93 -9.74
N ASP A 245 8.24 -4.15 -8.85
CA ASP A 245 8.70 -4.66 -7.55
C ASP A 245 7.52 -5.10 -6.67
N MET A 246 6.39 -4.42 -6.75
CA MET A 246 5.17 -4.84 -6.04
C MET A 246 4.63 -6.15 -6.62
N ASP A 247 4.71 -6.35 -7.93
CA ASP A 247 4.40 -7.62 -8.59
C ASP A 247 5.29 -8.74 -8.05
N LEU A 248 6.61 -8.54 -8.07
CA LEU A 248 7.58 -9.50 -7.53
C LEU A 248 7.28 -9.83 -6.05
N MET A 249 7.02 -8.82 -5.20
CA MET A 249 6.65 -9.04 -3.80
C MET A 249 5.43 -9.96 -3.66
N SER A 250 4.44 -9.85 -4.57
CA SER A 250 3.23 -10.65 -4.53
C SER A 250 3.45 -12.13 -4.88
N HIS A 251 4.54 -12.44 -5.58
CA HIS A 251 4.96 -13.79 -5.92
C HIS A 251 5.75 -14.49 -4.81
N CYS A 252 6.28 -13.77 -3.82
CA CYS A 252 6.91 -14.40 -2.67
C CYS A 252 5.88 -15.17 -1.83
N GLN A 253 6.34 -16.22 -1.14
CA GLN A 253 5.46 -17.00 -0.26
C GLN A 253 5.09 -16.21 1.00
N TRP A 254 6.02 -15.45 1.57
CA TRP A 254 5.83 -14.62 2.75
C TRP A 254 6.31 -13.19 2.51
N ASN A 255 5.82 -12.24 3.32
CA ASN A 255 6.08 -10.82 3.10
C ASN A 255 6.38 -10.08 4.41
N ILE A 256 7.50 -9.37 4.48
CA ILE A 256 7.84 -8.38 5.52
C ILE A 256 7.69 -6.98 4.91
N ALA A 257 6.64 -6.28 5.31
CA ALA A 257 6.36 -4.94 4.79
C ALA A 257 7.02 -3.84 5.63
N ALA A 258 7.43 -2.76 5.00
CA ALA A 258 7.68 -1.49 5.69
C ALA A 258 6.34 -0.82 6.08
N ASN A 259 6.38 0.33 6.79
CA ASN A 259 5.22 1.19 7.00
C ASN A 259 4.82 1.94 5.71
N SER A 260 4.74 1.21 4.61
CA SER A 260 4.50 1.73 3.26
C SER A 260 3.32 1.04 2.60
N THR A 261 2.40 1.83 2.05
CA THR A 261 1.25 1.31 1.30
C THR A 261 1.68 0.49 0.08
N PHE A 262 2.86 0.76 -0.46
CA PHE A 262 3.45 -0.01 -1.56
C PHE A 262 3.65 -1.49 -1.16
N SER A 263 4.38 -1.74 -0.08
CA SER A 263 4.62 -3.12 0.38
C SER A 263 3.38 -3.77 1.02
N PHE A 264 2.44 -2.98 1.54
CA PHE A 264 1.15 -3.55 1.97
C PHE A 264 0.41 -4.15 0.78
N TRP A 265 0.47 -3.53 -0.40
CA TRP A 265 -0.13 -4.11 -1.60
C TRP A 265 0.61 -5.33 -2.11
N GLY A 266 1.95 -5.36 -2.07
CA GLY A 266 2.70 -6.58 -2.37
C GLY A 266 2.20 -7.78 -1.54
N GLY A 267 2.01 -7.59 -0.22
CA GLY A 267 1.46 -8.64 0.64
C GLY A 267 -0.03 -8.95 0.41
N ARG A 268 -0.88 -7.93 0.11
CA ARG A 268 -2.32 -8.15 -0.18
C ARG A 268 -2.56 -8.89 -1.48
N LEU A 269 -1.74 -8.62 -2.48
CA LEU A 269 -1.85 -9.27 -3.78
C LEU A 269 -1.32 -10.70 -3.77
N ASN A 270 -0.52 -11.09 -2.78
CA ASN A 270 -0.11 -12.48 -2.59
C ASN A 270 -1.35 -13.38 -2.37
N PRO A 271 -1.65 -14.32 -3.30
CA PRO A 271 -2.90 -15.09 -3.24
C PRO A 271 -2.83 -16.32 -2.34
N ARG A 272 -1.63 -16.67 -1.83
CA ARG A 272 -1.42 -17.95 -1.14
C ARG A 272 -2.16 -18.01 0.19
N ALA A 273 -2.92 -19.06 0.42
CA ALA A 273 -3.68 -19.27 1.67
C ALA A 273 -2.76 -19.37 2.91
N GLY A 274 -1.56 -19.93 2.76
CA GLY A 274 -0.54 -20.04 3.83
C GLY A 274 0.42 -18.85 3.94
N ALA A 275 0.17 -17.75 3.22
CA ALA A 275 1.06 -16.60 3.24
C ALA A 275 1.15 -15.98 4.63
N VAL A 276 2.38 -15.77 5.11
CA VAL A 276 2.65 -14.97 6.29
C VAL A 276 2.93 -13.55 5.86
N ARG A 277 2.17 -12.61 6.39
CA ARG A 277 2.30 -11.19 6.09
C ARG A 277 2.63 -10.45 7.37
N ILE A 278 3.79 -9.81 7.41
CA ILE A 278 4.26 -9.06 8.57
C ILE A 278 4.24 -7.57 8.23
N ARG A 279 3.80 -6.76 9.18
CA ARG A 279 3.85 -5.30 9.08
C ARG A 279 4.22 -4.69 10.43
N PRO A 280 4.74 -3.44 10.45
CA PRO A 280 4.94 -2.75 11.70
C PRO A 280 3.60 -2.43 12.38
N LEU A 281 3.58 -2.50 13.72
CA LEU A 281 2.42 -2.21 14.55
C LEU A 281 1.85 -0.81 14.23
N ARG A 282 2.71 0.19 14.08
CA ARG A 282 2.29 1.55 13.71
C ARG A 282 2.59 1.86 12.24
N HIS A 283 1.82 2.77 11.68
CA HIS A 283 2.05 3.29 10.33
C HIS A 283 2.71 4.68 10.35
N ARG A 284 2.42 5.50 11.38
CA ARG A 284 2.89 6.86 11.55
C ARG A 284 3.23 7.14 13.00
N ASN A 285 4.18 8.04 13.25
CA ASN A 285 4.62 8.38 14.60
C ASN A 285 3.59 9.20 15.40
N ASN A 286 2.70 9.91 14.74
CA ASN A 286 1.62 10.67 15.38
C ASN A 286 0.37 9.80 15.71
N GLN A 287 0.41 8.50 15.44
CA GLN A 287 -0.65 7.56 15.76
C GLN A 287 -0.01 6.31 16.39
N ILE A 288 -0.18 6.16 17.70
CA ILE A 288 0.28 4.98 18.45
C ILE A 288 -0.98 4.13 18.74
N PRO A 289 -1.32 3.19 17.87
CA PRO A 289 -2.50 2.38 18.06
C PRO A 289 -2.26 1.29 19.09
N GLU A 290 -3.33 0.89 19.77
CA GLU A 290 -3.32 -0.32 20.59
C GLU A 290 -3.20 -1.57 19.71
N ALA A 291 -2.41 -2.55 20.15
CA ALA A 291 -2.19 -3.79 19.41
C ALA A 291 -3.49 -4.54 19.11
N ALA A 292 -4.41 -4.60 20.08
CA ALA A 292 -5.71 -5.26 19.91
C ALA A 292 -6.53 -4.62 18.77
N VAL A 293 -6.58 -3.28 18.71
CA VAL A 293 -7.25 -2.55 17.63
C VAL A 293 -6.60 -2.84 16.29
N MET A 294 -5.26 -2.86 16.24
CA MET A 294 -4.55 -3.14 14.99
C MET A 294 -4.74 -4.58 14.51
N LYS A 295 -4.79 -5.56 15.39
CA LYS A 295 -5.12 -6.96 15.04
C LYS A 295 -6.49 -7.07 14.37
N GLU A 296 -7.48 -6.36 14.90
CA GLU A 296 -8.83 -6.32 14.31
C GLU A 296 -8.84 -5.65 12.93
N LEU A 297 -8.16 -4.51 12.80
CA LEU A 297 -8.15 -3.72 11.56
C LEU A 297 -7.30 -4.36 10.45
N TRP A 298 -6.31 -5.19 10.82
CA TRP A 298 -5.37 -5.82 9.91
C TRP A 298 -5.38 -7.35 10.08
N GLU A 299 -6.57 -7.92 10.18
CA GLU A 299 -6.74 -9.36 10.24
C GLU A 299 -5.95 -10.07 9.13
N GLY A 300 -5.29 -11.19 9.48
CA GLY A 300 -4.41 -11.93 8.59
C GLY A 300 -2.99 -11.36 8.46
N TRP A 301 -2.64 -10.31 9.24
CA TRP A 301 -1.29 -9.77 9.33
C TRP A 301 -0.69 -9.99 10.70
N THR A 302 0.58 -10.40 10.74
CA THR A 302 1.39 -10.43 11.96
C THR A 302 1.93 -9.01 12.21
N LEU A 303 1.75 -8.52 13.43
CA LEU A 303 2.21 -7.18 13.82
C LEU A 303 3.50 -7.31 14.62
N VAL A 304 4.49 -6.50 14.27
CA VAL A 304 5.77 -6.41 14.98
C VAL A 304 6.01 -4.96 15.40
N ASP A 305 6.41 -4.75 16.65
CA ASP A 305 6.69 -3.41 17.16
C ASP A 305 8.10 -2.91 16.78
N LEU A 306 8.46 -1.72 17.25
CA LEU A 306 9.75 -1.07 16.97
C LEU A 306 10.94 -1.84 17.54
N ASP A 307 10.73 -2.62 18.60
CA ASP A 307 11.75 -3.39 19.31
C ASP A 307 11.84 -4.84 18.77
N GLY A 308 11.07 -5.16 17.74
CA GLY A 308 11.08 -6.47 17.09
C GLY A 308 10.24 -7.53 17.79
N LYS A 309 9.35 -7.13 18.70
CA LYS A 309 8.44 -8.05 19.38
C LYS A 309 7.17 -8.24 18.55
N VAL A 310 6.80 -9.49 18.33
CA VAL A 310 5.49 -9.86 17.80
C VAL A 310 4.42 -9.58 18.86
N VAL A 311 3.38 -8.87 18.50
CA VAL A 311 2.32 -8.38 19.40
C VAL A 311 0.95 -8.93 19.04
#